data_1bf740d46e3b1f393b081e8bbb29a420
#
_entry.id   1bf740d46e3b1f393b081e8bbb29a420
#
_cell.length_a   1.000
_cell.length_b   1.000
_cell.length_c   1.000
_cell.angle_alpha   90.00
_cell.angle_beta   90.00
_cell.angle_gamma   90.00
#
_symmetry.space_group_name_H-M   'P 1'
#
loop_
_entity.id
_entity.type
_entity.pdbx_description
1 polymer ?
#
loop_
_entity_poly.entity_id
_entity_poly.type
_entity_poly.pdbx_seq_one_letter_code
_entity_poly.pdbx_strand_id
1 'polypeptide(L)'
;FQNAIQQYQQDLQEFNYYQQQALPNANDIVSSAQLGYRTGDISYVEYLYALQTATDIQLNYLKSIQQVNQSVINIYSIINQ
;
A
#
# COMPACT_ATOMS: atom_id res chain seq x y z
N PHE A 1 -4.45 24.62 -10.85
CA PHE A 1 -4.68 24.60 -9.40
C PHE A 1 -5.70 23.53 -9.01
N GLN A 2 -6.86 23.51 -9.69
CA GLN A 2 -7.87 22.48 -9.43
C GLN A 2 -7.33 21.08 -9.68
N ASN A 3 -6.50 20.91 -10.72
CA ASN A 3 -5.90 19.61 -11.02
C ASN A 3 -4.98 19.13 -9.90
N ALA A 4 -4.24 20.04 -9.27
CA ALA A 4 -3.37 19.67 -8.16
C ALA A 4 -4.18 19.23 -6.94
N ILE A 5 -5.32 19.88 -6.66
CA ILE A 5 -6.19 19.49 -5.56
C ILE A 5 -6.85 18.14 -5.84
N GLN A 6 -7.33 17.93 -7.07
CA GLN A 6 -7.92 16.64 -7.45
C GLN A 6 -6.91 15.51 -7.33
N GLN A 7 -5.67 15.75 -7.75
CA GLN A 7 -4.62 14.74 -7.65
C GLN A 7 -4.32 14.43 -6.17
N TYR A 8 -4.27 15.44 -5.34
CA TYR A 8 -4.08 15.25 -3.90
C TYR A 8 -5.21 14.39 -3.31
N GLN A 9 -6.45 14.68 -3.68
CA GLN A 9 -7.59 13.92 -3.16
C GLN A 9 -7.54 12.46 -3.60
N GLN A 10 -7.16 12.18 -4.84
CA GLN A 10 -7.01 10.83 -5.35
C GLN A 10 -5.88 10.09 -4.62
N ASP A 11 -4.75 10.77 -4.44
CA ASP A 11 -3.60 10.18 -3.76
C ASP A 11 -3.93 9.90 -2.28
N LEU A 12 -4.69 10.78 -1.65
CA LEU A 12 -5.10 10.59 -0.26
C LEU A 12 -6.06 9.41 -0.13
N GLN A 13 -6.99 9.24 -1.08
CA GLN A 13 -7.89 8.09 -1.09
C GLN A 13 -7.12 6.78 -1.23
N GLU A 14 -6.14 6.75 -2.12
CA GLU A 14 -5.29 5.57 -2.31
C GLU A 14 -4.49 5.27 -1.03
N PHE A 15 -3.90 6.29 -0.42
CA PHE A 15 -3.18 6.14 0.83
C PHE A 15 -4.07 5.57 1.93
N ASN A 16 -5.29 6.10 2.08
CA ASN A 16 -6.24 5.62 3.08
C ASN A 16 -6.65 4.17 2.83
N TYR A 17 -6.83 3.79 1.57
CA TYR A 17 -7.14 2.41 1.21
C TYR A 17 -6.02 1.46 1.67
N TYR A 18 -4.76 1.80 1.37
CA TYR A 18 -3.64 0.97 1.79
C TYR A 18 -3.52 0.90 3.30
N GLN A 19 -3.69 2.02 3.97
CA GLN A 19 -3.55 2.07 5.42
C GLN A 19 -4.65 1.29 6.14
N GLN A 20 -5.90 1.42 5.69
CA GLN A 20 -7.05 0.89 6.41
C GLN A 20 -7.43 -0.52 5.98
N GLN A 21 -7.16 -0.89 4.74
CA GLN A 21 -7.60 -2.17 4.18
C GLN A 21 -6.45 -3.05 3.71
N ALA A 22 -5.58 -2.54 2.87
CA ALA A 22 -4.57 -3.38 2.23
C ALA A 22 -3.50 -3.87 3.21
N LEU A 23 -3.00 -3.01 4.10
CA LEU A 23 -1.98 -3.43 5.08
C LEU A 23 -2.50 -4.48 6.07
N PRO A 24 -3.70 -4.32 6.67
CA PRO A 24 -4.25 -5.40 7.49
C PRO A 24 -4.43 -6.70 6.73
N ASN A 25 -4.86 -6.64 5.46
CA ASN A 25 -4.98 -7.83 4.62
C ASN A 25 -3.62 -8.47 4.36
N ALA A 26 -2.57 -7.67 4.14
CA ALA A 26 -1.21 -8.21 3.96
C ALA A 26 -0.75 -8.96 5.20
N ASN A 27 -1.01 -8.44 6.40
CA ASN A 27 -0.68 -9.11 7.65
C ASN A 27 -1.43 -10.44 7.78
N ASP A 28 -2.71 -10.47 7.39
CA ASP A 28 -3.51 -11.69 7.40
C ASP A 28 -2.98 -12.72 6.40
N ILE A 29 -2.56 -12.28 5.23
CA ILE A 29 -1.96 -13.16 4.21
C ILE A 29 -0.71 -13.85 4.78
N VAL A 30 0.17 -13.08 5.42
CA VAL A 30 1.40 -13.64 6.00
C VAL A 30 1.07 -14.62 7.12
N SER A 31 0.17 -14.25 8.02
CA SER A 31 -0.20 -15.11 9.16
C SER A 31 -0.82 -16.42 8.68
N SER A 32 -1.73 -16.34 7.71
CA SER A 32 -2.37 -17.53 7.15
C SER A 32 -1.37 -18.41 6.42
N ALA A 33 -0.44 -17.81 5.67
CA ALA A 33 0.57 -18.55 4.95
C ALA A 33 1.53 -19.25 5.90
N GLN A 34 1.94 -18.62 6.99
CA GLN A 34 2.81 -19.21 8.01
C GLN A 34 2.14 -20.43 8.65
N LEU A 35 0.87 -20.29 8.99
CA LEU A 35 0.11 -21.39 9.57
C LEU A 35 -0.05 -22.53 8.56
N GLY A 36 -0.44 -22.21 7.33
CA GLY A 36 -0.65 -23.20 6.28
C GLY A 36 0.63 -23.98 5.95
N TYR A 37 1.77 -23.30 5.91
CA TYR A 37 3.05 -23.94 5.66
C TYR A 37 3.45 -24.84 6.85
N ARG A 38 3.24 -24.37 8.06
CA ARG A 38 3.57 -25.13 9.27
C ARG A 38 2.75 -26.40 9.39
N THR A 39 1.47 -26.34 9.01
CA THR A 39 0.57 -27.49 9.08
C THR A 39 0.64 -28.39 7.85
N GLY A 40 1.37 -27.98 6.81
CA GLY A 40 1.49 -28.74 5.58
C GLY A 40 0.35 -28.51 4.59
N ASP A 41 -0.54 -27.54 4.85
CA ASP A 41 -1.66 -27.26 3.96
C ASP A 41 -1.22 -26.59 2.65
N ILE A 42 -0.12 -25.83 2.69
CA ILE A 42 0.43 -25.19 1.49
C ILE A 42 1.90 -25.58 1.32
N SER A 43 2.36 -25.50 0.08
CA SER A 43 3.74 -25.79 -0.28
C SER A 43 4.65 -24.62 0.06
N TYR A 44 5.97 -24.86 0.03
CA TYR A 44 6.96 -23.79 0.21
C TYR A 44 6.83 -22.72 -0.87
N VAL A 45 6.57 -23.11 -2.12
CA VAL A 45 6.39 -22.16 -3.22
C VAL A 45 5.17 -21.28 -2.98
N GLU A 46 4.06 -21.87 -2.54
CA GLU A 46 2.85 -21.12 -2.20
C GLU A 46 3.11 -20.16 -1.04
N TYR A 47 3.88 -20.58 -0.05
CA TYR A 47 4.28 -19.73 1.05
C TYR A 47 5.10 -18.52 0.57
N LEU A 48 6.10 -18.75 -0.28
CA LEU A 48 6.91 -17.68 -0.85
C LEU A 48 6.06 -16.70 -1.68
N TYR A 49 5.11 -17.24 -2.44
CA TYR A 49 4.20 -16.39 -3.23
C TYR A 49 3.37 -15.48 -2.33
N ALA A 50 2.87 -16.00 -1.21
CA ALA A 50 2.11 -15.21 -0.25
C ALA A 50 2.97 -14.10 0.37
N LEU A 51 4.23 -14.39 0.71
CA LEU A 51 5.15 -13.38 1.23
C LEU A 51 5.42 -12.30 0.19
N GLN A 52 5.59 -12.67 -1.06
CA GLN A 52 5.80 -11.71 -2.14
C GLN A 52 4.59 -10.79 -2.31
N THR A 53 3.38 -11.36 -2.27
CA THR A 53 2.14 -10.58 -2.38
C THR A 53 2.05 -9.55 -1.24
N ALA A 54 2.34 -9.97 -0.01
CA ALA A 54 2.31 -9.06 1.13
C ALA A 54 3.37 -7.97 1.01
N THR A 55 4.57 -8.31 0.53
CA THR A 55 5.64 -7.34 0.30
C THR A 55 5.24 -6.32 -0.75
N ASP A 56 4.62 -6.76 -1.83
CA ASP A 56 4.14 -5.85 -2.89
C ASP A 56 3.11 -4.86 -2.34
N ILE A 57 2.22 -5.31 -1.48
CA ILE A 57 1.25 -4.43 -0.82
C ILE A 57 1.96 -3.38 0.04
N GLN A 58 2.97 -3.79 0.81
CA GLN A 58 3.74 -2.88 1.64
C GLN A 58 4.50 -1.85 0.82
N LEU A 59 5.10 -2.27 -0.29
CA LEU A 59 5.81 -1.36 -1.20
C LEU A 59 4.85 -0.36 -1.85
N ASN A 60 3.66 -0.81 -2.23
CA ASN A 60 2.64 0.07 -2.80
C ASN A 60 2.13 1.08 -1.77
N TYR A 61 2.05 0.68 -0.50
CA TYR A 61 1.71 1.61 0.58
C TYR A 61 2.77 2.71 0.70
N LEU A 62 4.06 2.35 0.71
CA LEU A 62 5.13 3.34 0.77
C LEU A 62 5.08 4.28 -0.42
N LYS A 63 4.79 3.74 -1.61
CA LYS A 63 4.64 4.54 -2.82
C LYS A 63 3.47 5.52 -2.69
N SER A 64 2.36 5.10 -2.08
CA SER A 64 1.20 5.97 -1.89
C SER A 64 1.53 7.13 -0.95
N ILE A 65 2.36 6.91 0.07
CA ILE A 65 2.86 7.98 0.95
C ILE A 65 3.65 9.01 0.14
N GLN A 66 4.56 8.54 -0.72
CA GLN A 66 5.36 9.44 -1.56
C GLN A 66 4.48 10.25 -2.50
N GLN A 67 3.43 9.64 -3.06
CA GLN A 67 2.49 10.33 -3.94
C GLN A 67 1.74 11.44 -3.20
N VAL A 68 1.26 11.17 -1.99
CA VAL A 68 0.58 12.20 -1.18
C VAL A 68 1.54 13.34 -0.86
N ASN A 69 2.77 13.04 -0.45
CA ASN A 69 3.77 14.04 -0.14
C ASN A 69 4.07 14.90 -1.37
N GLN A 70 4.20 14.31 -2.54
CA GLN A 70 4.46 15.05 -3.77
C GLN A 70 3.28 15.93 -4.13
N SER A 71 2.05 15.46 -3.93
CA SER A 71 0.85 16.26 -4.18
C SER A 71 0.78 17.46 -3.26
N VAL A 72 1.14 17.31 -1.99
CA VAL A 72 1.19 18.43 -1.03
C VAL A 72 2.23 19.45 -1.47
N ILE A 73 3.41 18.99 -1.88
CA ILE A 73 4.48 19.86 -2.37
C ILE A 73 4.01 20.66 -3.59
N ASN A 74 3.31 19.98 -4.51
CA ASN A 74 2.81 20.62 -5.72
C ASN A 74 1.80 21.74 -5.40
N ILE A 75 0.87 21.49 -4.47
CA ILE A 75 -0.09 22.48 -4.04
C ILE A 75 0.62 23.64 -3.38
N TYR A 76 1.58 23.36 -2.50
CA TYR A 76 2.34 24.38 -1.80
C TYR A 76 3.11 25.26 -2.78
N SER A 77 3.73 24.69 -3.79
CA SER A 77 4.44 25.43 -4.82
C SER A 77 3.53 26.39 -5.58
N ILE A 78 2.31 25.96 -5.90
CA ILE A 78 1.34 26.78 -6.61
C ILE A 78 0.92 27.97 -5.74
N ILE A 79 0.66 27.73 -4.46
CA ILE A 79 0.18 28.77 -3.53
C ILE A 79 1.28 29.80 -3.28
N ASN A 80 2.55 29.40 -3.27
CA ASN A 80 3.66 30.27 -2.94
C ASN A 80 4.28 30.96 -4.16
N GLN A 81 3.69 30.84 -5.34
CA GLN A 81 4.08 31.63 -6.50
C GLN A 81 3.36 32.98 -6.46
#